data_a52af5387718c57ef934217c5884dbc6
#
_entry.id   a52af5387718c57ef934217c5884dbc6
#
_cell.length_a   1.000
_cell.length_b   1.000
_cell.length_c   1.000
_cell.angle_alpha   90.00
_cell.angle_beta   90.00
_cell.angle_gamma   90.00
#
_symmetry.space_group_name_H-M   'P 1'
#
loop_
_entity.id
_entity.type
_entity.pdbx_description
1 polymer ?
#
loop_
_entity_poly.entity_id
_entity_poly.type
_entity_poly.pdbx_seq_one_letter_code
_entity_poly.pdbx_strand_id
1 'polypeptide(L)'
;MKKVVGFGDYLLRLNPMGYMKFIQSPNWEANFTGAEANVCVSLACMGEKAEFVTRIPENEISRCAIAALDKYKVQTDHIAKGGDRIGIFYVEKGASQRPSKVIYDRMNSG
;
A
#
# COMPACT_ATOMS: atom_id res chain seq x y z
N MET A 1 -13.50 9.03 23.06
CA MET A 1 -13.60 8.21 21.85
C MET A 1 -12.31 7.44 21.63
N LYS A 2 -12.41 6.17 21.36
CA LYS A 2 -11.24 5.32 21.15
C LYS A 2 -10.67 5.53 19.75
N LYS A 3 -9.35 5.50 19.66
CA LYS A 3 -8.64 5.54 18.39
C LYS A 3 -7.97 4.19 18.16
N VAL A 4 -8.10 3.64 16.95
CA VAL A 4 -7.42 2.41 16.56
C VAL A 4 -6.11 2.78 15.88
N VAL A 5 -5.01 2.15 16.30
CA VAL A 5 -3.69 2.37 15.71
C VAL A 5 -3.25 1.09 15.01
N GLY A 6 -3.03 1.18 13.70
CA GLY A 6 -2.46 0.08 12.92
C GLY A 6 -0.96 0.30 12.74
N PHE A 7 -0.19 -0.75 12.88
CA PHE A 7 1.26 -0.71 12.72
C PHE A 7 1.68 -1.83 11.78
N GLY A 8 2.33 -1.49 10.67
CA GLY A 8 2.74 -2.50 9.71
C GLY A 8 3.40 -1.91 8.47
N ASP A 9 3.63 -2.75 7.49
CA ASP A 9 4.24 -2.35 6.23
C ASP A 9 3.24 -1.64 5.33
N TYR A 10 3.75 -0.66 4.58
CA TYR A 10 2.97 0.05 3.57
C TYR A 10 3.76 -0.01 2.27
N LEU A 11 3.17 -0.59 1.25
CA LEU A 11 3.86 -0.95 0.02
C LEU A 11 3.14 -0.36 -1.18
N LEU A 12 3.91 -0.13 -2.25
CA LEU A 12 3.36 0.19 -3.56
C LEU A 12 3.05 -1.11 -4.28
N ARG A 13 1.79 -1.31 -4.61
CA ARG A 13 1.33 -2.46 -5.39
C ARG A 13 1.23 -2.08 -6.85
N LEU A 14 1.89 -2.86 -7.71
CA LEU A 14 1.81 -2.71 -9.16
C LEU A 14 1.21 -3.97 -9.76
N ASN A 15 0.19 -3.81 -10.58
CA ASN A 15 -0.42 -4.95 -11.26
C ASN A 15 -0.79 -4.58 -12.70
N PRO A 16 -0.61 -5.54 -13.64
CA PRO A 16 -1.09 -5.35 -15.01
C PRO A 16 -2.60 -5.15 -15.03
N MET A 17 -3.09 -4.56 -16.09
CA MET A 17 -4.51 -4.33 -16.24
C MET A 17 -5.27 -5.66 -16.39
N GLY A 18 -6.43 -5.76 -15.72
CA GLY A 18 -7.29 -6.93 -15.78
C GLY A 18 -6.57 -8.21 -15.38
N TYR A 19 -6.70 -9.21 -16.23
CA TYR A 19 -6.07 -10.52 -16.01
C TYR A 19 -4.87 -10.77 -16.92
N MET A 20 -4.29 -9.71 -17.47
CA MET A 20 -3.12 -9.83 -18.33
C MET A 20 -1.91 -10.31 -17.54
N LYS A 21 -1.03 -11.06 -18.21
CA LYS A 21 0.28 -11.40 -17.66
C LYS A 21 1.19 -10.19 -17.65
N PHE A 22 2.22 -10.22 -16.81
CA PHE A 22 3.19 -9.13 -16.72
C PHE A 22 3.72 -8.72 -18.09
N ILE A 23 4.07 -9.70 -18.92
CA ILE A 23 4.66 -9.44 -20.23
C ILE A 23 3.65 -8.87 -21.25
N GLN A 24 2.37 -9.02 -21.00
CA GLN A 24 1.32 -8.64 -21.95
C GLN A 24 0.84 -7.20 -21.81
N SER A 25 0.91 -6.66 -20.60
CA SER A 25 0.27 -5.38 -20.30
C SER A 25 1.23 -4.21 -20.54
N PRO A 26 0.89 -3.26 -21.44
CA PRO A 26 1.68 -2.05 -21.57
C PRO A 26 1.39 -1.02 -20.47
N ASN A 27 0.27 -1.16 -19.79
CA ASN A 27 -0.15 -0.26 -18.72
C ASN A 27 -0.36 -1.04 -17.42
N TRP A 28 -0.06 -0.40 -16.29
CA TRP A 28 -0.16 -1.03 -14.98
C TRP A 28 -0.93 -0.12 -14.05
N GLU A 29 -1.68 -0.72 -13.13
CA GLU A 29 -2.30 0.00 -12.03
C GLU A 29 -1.33 0.09 -10.87
N ALA A 30 -1.35 1.23 -10.18
CA ALA A 30 -0.52 1.46 -9.01
C ALA A 30 -1.41 1.85 -7.83
N ASN A 31 -1.26 1.14 -6.71
CA ASN A 31 -1.98 1.42 -5.48
C ASN A 31 -1.06 1.24 -4.28
N PHE A 32 -1.29 2.02 -3.23
CA PHE A 32 -0.58 1.81 -1.97
C PHE A 32 -1.42 0.93 -1.07
N THR A 33 -0.82 -0.05 -0.42
CA THR A 33 -1.57 -1.02 0.35
C THR A 33 -0.71 -1.67 1.44
N GLY A 34 -1.39 -2.26 2.41
CA GLY A 34 -0.82 -3.05 3.48
C GLY A 34 -1.97 -3.59 4.29
N ALA A 35 -1.81 -4.74 4.94
CA ALA A 35 -2.89 -5.38 5.68
C ALA A 35 -3.46 -4.45 6.75
N GLU A 36 -2.59 -3.87 7.57
CA GLU A 36 -2.97 -3.00 8.67
C GLU A 36 -3.48 -1.65 8.15
N ALA A 37 -2.89 -1.15 7.05
CA ALA A 37 -3.35 0.09 6.42
C ALA A 37 -4.77 -0.09 5.87
N ASN A 38 -5.07 -1.23 5.27
CA ASN A 38 -6.41 -1.51 4.75
C ASN A 38 -7.44 -1.57 5.88
N VAL A 39 -7.09 -2.12 7.03
CA VAL A 39 -7.96 -2.10 8.20
C VAL A 39 -8.23 -0.67 8.66
N CYS A 40 -7.19 0.17 8.73
CA CYS A 40 -7.35 1.58 9.11
C CYS A 40 -8.27 2.33 8.15
N VAL A 41 -8.10 2.12 6.84
CA VAL A 41 -8.96 2.74 5.84
C VAL A 41 -10.42 2.30 6.02
N SER A 42 -10.65 1.01 6.23
CA SER A 42 -12.00 0.49 6.44
C SER A 42 -12.67 1.10 7.68
N LEU A 43 -11.92 1.18 8.78
CA LEU A 43 -12.44 1.77 10.02
C LEU A 43 -12.73 3.26 9.85
N ALA A 44 -11.85 3.99 9.19
CA ALA A 44 -12.06 5.42 8.92
C ALA A 44 -13.30 5.65 8.04
N CYS A 45 -13.51 4.79 7.05
CA CYS A 45 -14.71 4.86 6.21
C CYS A 45 -16.00 4.59 6.98
N MET A 46 -15.91 3.85 8.09
CA MET A 46 -17.05 3.61 8.98
C MET A 46 -17.22 4.68 10.06
N GLY A 47 -16.45 5.75 9.99
CA GLY A 47 -16.55 6.85 10.96
C GLY A 47 -15.71 6.69 12.21
N GLU A 48 -14.90 5.65 12.30
CA GLU A 48 -14.02 5.43 13.43
C GLU A 48 -12.74 6.26 13.30
N LYS A 49 -12.11 6.59 14.42
CA LYS A 49 -10.79 7.22 14.40
C LYS A 49 -9.71 6.15 14.22
N ALA A 50 -8.91 6.29 13.18
CA ALA A 50 -7.84 5.34 12.89
C ALA A 50 -6.55 6.10 12.55
N GLU A 51 -5.44 5.57 13.04
CA GLU A 51 -4.11 6.06 12.72
C GLU A 51 -3.27 4.91 12.23
N PHE A 52 -2.51 5.14 11.16
CA PHE A 52 -1.57 4.15 10.64
C PHE A 52 -0.14 4.61 10.93
N VAL A 53 0.66 3.70 11.47
CA VAL A 53 2.05 3.94 11.82
C VAL A 53 2.92 2.99 11.01
N THR A 54 3.90 3.54 10.31
CA THR A 54 4.85 2.77 9.51
C THR A 54 6.14 3.58 9.37
N ARG A 55 7.08 3.05 8.62
CA ARG A 55 8.32 3.74 8.29
C ARG A 55 8.52 3.71 6.78
N ILE A 56 8.61 4.89 6.16
CA ILE A 56 8.81 5.02 4.72
C ILE A 56 9.85 6.10 4.46
N PRO A 57 10.54 6.06 3.31
CA PRO A 57 11.53 7.09 3.00
C PRO A 57 10.88 8.45 2.76
N GLU A 58 11.68 9.50 2.78
CA GLU A 58 11.20 10.84 2.51
C GLU A 58 11.46 11.18 1.04
N ASN A 59 10.44 11.02 0.21
CA ASN A 59 10.49 11.34 -1.21
C ASN A 59 9.07 11.57 -1.74
N GLU A 60 8.96 11.91 -3.02
CA GLU A 60 7.66 12.22 -3.62
C GLU A 60 6.72 11.02 -3.66
N ILE A 61 7.25 9.82 -3.90
CA ILE A 61 6.43 8.61 -3.91
C ILE A 61 5.82 8.36 -2.53
N SER A 62 6.60 8.57 -1.49
CA SER A 62 6.10 8.44 -0.11
C SER A 62 5.04 9.49 0.22
N ARG A 63 5.17 10.71 -0.33
CA ARG A 63 4.13 11.73 -0.16
C ARG A 63 2.84 11.30 -0.83
N CYS A 64 2.90 10.66 -2.00
CA CYS A 64 1.72 10.09 -2.64
C CYS A 64 1.11 8.99 -1.77
N ALA A 65 1.94 8.17 -1.14
CA ALA A 65 1.48 7.11 -0.25
C ALA A 65 0.72 7.69 0.96
N ILE A 66 1.24 8.75 1.56
CA ILE A 66 0.59 9.43 2.68
C ILE A 66 -0.71 10.09 2.22
N ALA A 67 -0.70 10.74 1.07
CA ALA A 67 -1.89 11.37 0.52
C ALA A 67 -3.02 10.37 0.28
N ALA A 68 -2.69 9.15 -0.12
CA ALA A 68 -3.68 8.09 -0.29
C ALA A 68 -4.39 7.74 1.02
N LEU A 69 -3.65 7.73 2.15
CA LEU A 69 -4.24 7.52 3.47
C LEU A 69 -5.05 8.74 3.93
N ASP A 70 -4.53 9.94 3.71
CA ASP A 70 -5.22 11.18 4.09
C ASP A 70 -6.57 11.31 3.37
N LYS A 71 -6.65 10.86 2.14
CA LYS A 71 -7.88 10.84 1.36
C LYS A 71 -9.01 10.12 2.09
N TYR A 72 -8.69 9.07 2.83
CA TYR A 72 -9.67 8.29 3.60
C TYR A 72 -9.72 8.70 5.07
N LYS A 73 -9.10 9.82 5.42
CA LYS A 73 -9.10 10.39 6.79
C LYS A 73 -8.43 9.50 7.83
N VAL A 74 -7.49 8.66 7.40
CA VAL A 74 -6.61 7.94 8.31
C VAL A 74 -5.53 8.91 8.79
N GLN A 75 -5.29 8.96 10.10
CA GLN A 75 -4.26 9.83 10.65
C GLN A 75 -2.87 9.29 10.30
N THR A 76 -1.96 10.17 9.91
CA THR A 76 -0.63 9.82 9.43
C THR A 76 0.47 10.62 10.15
N ASP A 77 0.16 11.23 11.29
CA ASP A 77 1.06 12.18 11.96
C ASP A 77 2.32 11.53 12.52
N HIS A 78 2.29 10.24 12.78
CA HIS A 78 3.38 9.52 13.42
C HIS A 78 4.07 8.52 12.51
N ILE A 79 4.02 8.75 11.19
CA ILE A 79 4.77 7.93 10.25
C ILE A 79 6.24 8.33 10.31
N ALA A 80 7.11 7.35 10.60
CA ALA A 80 8.54 7.57 10.68
C ALA A 80 9.17 7.65 9.30
N LYS A 81 10.27 8.41 9.19
CA LYS A 81 11.05 8.51 7.94
C LYS A 81 12.23 7.57 8.01
N GLY A 82 12.45 6.80 6.95
CA GLY A 82 13.59 5.90 6.87
C GLY A 82 13.46 4.91 5.74
N GLY A 83 14.54 4.19 5.49
CA GLY A 83 14.65 3.28 4.36
C GLY A 83 15.12 3.98 3.09
N ASP A 84 15.58 3.21 2.12
CA ASP A 84 16.09 3.75 0.86
C ASP A 84 14.98 4.01 -0.15
N ARG A 85 13.89 3.25 -0.04
CA ARG A 85 12.76 3.34 -0.96
C ARG A 85 11.52 2.73 -0.32
N ILE A 86 10.34 3.02 -0.90
CA ILE A 86 9.13 2.29 -0.52
C ILE A 86 9.21 0.89 -1.11
N GLY A 87 8.77 -0.10 -0.34
CA GLY A 87 8.72 -1.46 -0.86
C GLY A 87 7.67 -1.60 -1.94
N ILE A 88 7.94 -2.46 -2.91
CA ILE A 88 7.08 -2.68 -4.06
C ILE A 88 6.71 -4.16 -4.11
N PHE A 89 5.48 -4.46 -4.51
CA PHE A 89 5.15 -5.82 -4.91
C PHE A 89 4.33 -5.81 -6.18
N TYR A 90 4.57 -6.82 -6.99
CA TYR A 90 3.93 -6.98 -8.28
C TYR A 90 2.94 -8.14 -8.18
N VAL A 91 1.73 -7.91 -8.65
CA VAL A 91 0.68 -8.94 -8.62
C VAL A 91 0.17 -9.18 -10.03
N GLU A 92 0.21 -10.43 -10.45
CA GLU A 92 -0.44 -10.88 -11.68
C GLU A 92 -1.67 -11.67 -11.26
N LYS A 93 -2.85 -11.16 -11.59
CA LYS A 93 -4.10 -11.81 -11.20
C LYS A 93 -4.26 -13.13 -11.94
N GLY A 94 -4.63 -14.17 -11.22
CA GLY A 94 -4.97 -15.45 -11.82
C GLY A 94 -6.27 -15.40 -12.59
N ALA A 95 -6.37 -16.23 -13.62
CA ALA A 95 -7.59 -16.36 -14.42
C ALA A 95 -7.78 -17.83 -14.79
N SER A 96 -9.01 -18.31 -14.68
CA SER A 96 -9.32 -19.72 -14.94
C SER A 96 -8.45 -20.65 -14.10
N GLN A 97 -7.61 -21.45 -14.77
CA GLN A 97 -6.73 -22.41 -14.11
C GLN A 97 -5.35 -21.84 -13.79
N ARG A 98 -5.11 -20.58 -14.15
CA ARG A 98 -3.83 -19.93 -13.89
C ARG A 98 -3.84 -19.30 -12.49
N PRO A 99 -2.89 -19.66 -11.61
CA PRO A 99 -2.81 -19.05 -10.29
C PRO A 99 -2.31 -17.61 -10.37
N SER A 100 -2.63 -16.83 -9.35
CA SER A 100 -2.05 -15.50 -9.19
C SER A 100 -0.57 -15.60 -8.85
N LYS A 101 0.21 -14.64 -9.33
CA LYS A 101 1.65 -14.54 -9.04
C LYS A 101 1.93 -13.27 -8.26
N VAL A 102 2.81 -13.36 -7.26
CA VAL A 102 3.23 -12.20 -6.47
C VAL A 102 4.75 -12.17 -6.43
N ILE A 103 5.31 -11.01 -6.74
CA ILE A 103 6.76 -10.78 -6.66
C ILE A 103 6.98 -9.62 -5.70
N TYR A 104 7.81 -9.82 -4.67
CA TYR A 104 8.17 -8.77 -3.73
C TYR A 104 9.51 -8.15 -4.08
N ASP A 105 9.56 -6.84 -4.02
CA ASP A 105 10.77 -6.05 -4.20
C ASP A 105 10.80 -5.00 -3.09
N ARG A 106 11.33 -5.36 -1.93
CA ARG A 106 11.29 -4.49 -0.76
C ARG A 106 12.55 -4.49 0.09
N MET A 107 13.66 -4.90 -0.51
CA MET A 107 14.96 -4.82 0.17
C MET A 107 15.30 -3.35 0.45
N ASN A 108 15.76 -3.07 1.67
CA ASN A 108 16.09 -1.72 2.15
C ASN A 108 14.89 -0.74 2.12
N SER A 109 13.67 -1.26 2.11
CA SER A 109 12.49 -0.42 2.33
C SER A 109 12.36 -0.09 3.82
N GLY A 110 11.54 0.86 4.13
CA GLY A 110 11.36 1.38 5.48
C GLY A 110 10.93 0.44 6.61
#